data_42b5546f88fe2114e475c23d3b5ec8f1
#
_entry.id   42b5546f88fe2114e475c23d3b5ec8f1
#
_cell.length_a   1.000
_cell.length_b   1.000
_cell.length_c   1.000
_cell.angle_alpha   90.00
_cell.angle_beta   90.00
_cell.angle_gamma   90.00
#
_symmetry.space_group_name_H-M   'P 1'
#
loop_
_entity.id
_entity.type
_entity.pdbx_description
1 polymer ?
#
loop_
_entity_poly.entity_id
_entity_poly.type
_entity_poly.pdbx_seq_one_letter_code
_entity_poly.pdbx_strand_id
1 'polypeptide(L)'
;SAVMFDFVIVAFVSFASYKFKLPQLAYIAQILAFVAPLLTAGQTDAVFLFSYLLFISIATLFLAGITGWRKLIVFSLFFVGMYSVPYMGDFYFNSRYSNDAPIILNFAYLFSMLYLLSGIFAVIKKGVQEYETEIVLAVLNGLFLFMWIYNVAPAEWSSMIFAAWAVVFAFGSFTAFKFSSKLAPFYAYGAVAIAFIGAATSVELDGASLVIAFAMEALLILLCVLLLTKDTKAAGKAAMVFIFPVVLSFSSMMNYANSAELWSADFFALLLVAVALI
;
A
#
# COMPACT_ATOMS: atom_id res chain seq x y z
N SER A 1 -33.31 -7.62 -7.84
CA SER A 1 -34.08 -6.44 -7.40
C SER A 1 -33.71 -5.97 -5.98
N ALA A 2 -33.28 -6.84 -5.07
CA ALA A 2 -32.86 -6.44 -3.71
C ALA A 2 -31.69 -5.44 -3.74
N VAL A 3 -30.66 -5.70 -4.53
CA VAL A 3 -29.48 -4.81 -4.69
C VAL A 3 -29.87 -3.41 -5.17
N MET A 4 -30.87 -3.30 -6.06
CA MET A 4 -31.38 -2.00 -6.52
C MET A 4 -32.06 -1.22 -5.38
N PHE A 5 -32.78 -1.92 -4.52
CA PHE A 5 -33.45 -1.30 -3.37
C PHE A 5 -32.44 -0.80 -2.33
N ASP A 6 -31.43 -1.62 -2.03
CA ASP A 6 -30.32 -1.22 -1.15
C ASP A 6 -29.57 0.00 -1.69
N PHE A 7 -29.36 0.05 -3.00
CA PHE A 7 -28.72 1.19 -3.68
C PHE A 7 -29.52 2.49 -3.47
N VAL A 8 -30.85 2.43 -3.58
CA VAL A 8 -31.72 3.60 -3.37
C VAL A 8 -31.66 4.06 -1.91
N ILE A 9 -31.68 3.12 -0.94
CA ILE A 9 -31.57 3.45 0.48
C ILE A 9 -30.21 4.10 0.76
N VAL A 10 -29.11 3.52 0.30
CA VAL A 10 -27.75 4.05 0.49
C VAL A 10 -27.61 5.44 -0.11
N ALA A 11 -28.12 5.65 -1.33
CA ALA A 11 -28.13 6.96 -1.99
C ALA A 11 -28.93 8.00 -1.19
N PHE A 12 -30.11 7.62 -0.70
CA PHE A 12 -30.97 8.50 0.08
C PHE A 12 -30.31 8.86 1.42
N VAL A 13 -29.75 7.89 2.16
CA VAL A 13 -29.07 8.13 3.44
C VAL A 13 -27.82 8.97 3.24
N SER A 14 -27.07 8.74 2.16
CA SER A 14 -25.89 9.54 1.80
C SER A 14 -26.27 10.99 1.48
N PHE A 15 -27.36 11.20 0.73
CA PHE A 15 -27.88 12.53 0.44
C PHE A 15 -28.38 13.23 1.69
N ALA A 16 -29.11 12.53 2.57
CA ALA A 16 -29.55 13.07 3.85
C ALA A 16 -28.36 13.45 4.74
N SER A 17 -27.32 12.59 4.80
CA SER A 17 -26.08 12.88 5.50
C SER A 17 -25.41 14.18 5.01
N TYR A 18 -25.32 14.36 3.71
CA TYR A 18 -24.79 15.58 3.09
C TYR A 18 -25.64 16.81 3.44
N LYS A 19 -26.97 16.72 3.26
CA LYS A 19 -27.90 17.83 3.50
C LYS A 19 -27.91 18.28 4.95
N PHE A 20 -27.92 17.35 5.88
CA PHE A 20 -27.98 17.63 7.32
C PHE A 20 -26.62 17.77 8.00
N LYS A 21 -25.52 17.60 7.23
CA LYS A 21 -24.10 17.65 7.71
C LYS A 21 -23.83 16.70 8.88
N LEU A 22 -24.42 15.50 8.83
CA LEU A 22 -24.29 14.47 9.86
C LEU A 22 -23.37 13.34 9.39
N PRO A 23 -22.05 13.35 9.75
CA PRO A 23 -21.11 12.31 9.32
C PRO A 23 -21.51 10.90 9.80
N GLN A 24 -22.19 10.78 10.93
CA GLN A 24 -22.65 9.51 11.46
C GLN A 24 -23.60 8.78 10.49
N LEU A 25 -24.48 9.52 9.80
CA LEU A 25 -25.35 8.93 8.79
C LEU A 25 -24.57 8.43 7.58
N ALA A 26 -23.47 9.10 7.21
CA ALA A 26 -22.60 8.64 6.13
C ALA A 26 -21.91 7.32 6.47
N TYR A 27 -21.44 7.14 7.71
CA TYR A 27 -20.91 5.85 8.16
C TYR A 27 -21.94 4.75 8.15
N ILE A 28 -23.18 5.03 8.61
CA ILE A 28 -24.28 4.05 8.57
C ILE A 28 -24.59 3.67 7.13
N ALA A 29 -24.73 4.64 6.22
CA ALA A 29 -24.96 4.39 4.80
C ALA A 29 -23.85 3.52 4.20
N GLN A 30 -22.61 3.78 4.55
CA GLN A 30 -21.47 3.03 4.08
C GLN A 30 -21.47 1.59 4.61
N ILE A 31 -21.76 1.39 5.90
CA ILE A 31 -21.91 0.04 6.48
C ILE A 31 -23.01 -0.73 5.74
N LEU A 32 -24.18 -0.13 5.54
CA LEU A 32 -25.28 -0.77 4.81
C LEU A 32 -24.86 -1.14 3.39
N ALA A 33 -24.17 -0.24 2.68
CA ALA A 33 -23.67 -0.51 1.34
C ALA A 33 -22.68 -1.69 1.29
N PHE A 34 -21.77 -1.78 2.27
CA PHE A 34 -20.81 -2.89 2.32
C PHE A 34 -21.42 -4.20 2.86
N VAL A 35 -22.49 -4.14 3.62
CA VAL A 35 -23.20 -5.35 4.12
C VAL A 35 -24.11 -5.94 3.04
N ALA A 36 -24.61 -5.15 2.10
CA ALA A 36 -25.53 -5.59 1.05
C ALA A 36 -25.05 -6.84 0.27
N PRO A 37 -23.79 -6.96 -0.17
CA PRO A 37 -23.31 -8.17 -0.84
C PRO A 37 -23.36 -9.42 0.04
N LEU A 38 -23.19 -9.30 1.36
CA LEU A 38 -23.26 -10.43 2.30
C LEU A 38 -24.68 -10.99 2.40
N LEU A 39 -25.68 -10.14 2.27
CA LEU A 39 -27.09 -10.56 2.32
C LEU A 39 -27.53 -11.27 1.02
N THR A 40 -26.83 -11.03 -0.08
CA THR A 40 -27.07 -11.65 -1.38
C THR A 40 -26.18 -12.85 -1.67
N ALA A 41 -25.33 -13.24 -0.72
CA ALA A 41 -24.16 -14.14 -0.82
C ALA A 41 -24.45 -15.63 -1.05
N GLY A 42 -25.36 -15.96 -1.98
CA GLY A 42 -25.45 -17.35 -2.44
C GLY A 42 -24.61 -17.67 -3.67
N GLN A 43 -24.31 -16.74 -4.57
CA GLN A 43 -23.66 -16.96 -5.89
C GLN A 43 -23.11 -15.68 -6.51
N THR A 44 -22.52 -14.78 -5.76
CA THR A 44 -21.94 -13.57 -6.38
C THR A 44 -20.62 -13.90 -7.08
N ASP A 45 -20.60 -13.73 -8.39
CA ASP A 45 -19.40 -13.69 -9.20
C ASP A 45 -18.40 -12.65 -8.61
N ALA A 46 -17.12 -13.04 -8.49
CA ALA A 46 -16.07 -12.21 -7.95
C ALA A 46 -15.95 -10.87 -8.70
N VAL A 47 -16.07 -10.89 -10.03
CA VAL A 47 -16.02 -9.69 -10.88
C VAL A 47 -17.18 -8.74 -10.55
N PHE A 48 -18.38 -9.28 -10.36
CA PHE A 48 -19.54 -8.49 -9.94
C PHE A 48 -19.32 -7.85 -8.57
N LEU A 49 -18.82 -8.62 -7.60
CA LEU A 49 -18.54 -8.13 -6.25
C LEU A 49 -17.53 -6.98 -6.27
N PHE A 50 -16.36 -7.17 -6.91
CA PHE A 50 -15.33 -6.14 -6.97
C PHE A 50 -15.76 -4.91 -7.77
N SER A 51 -16.58 -5.09 -8.82
CA SER A 51 -17.19 -3.97 -9.55
C SER A 51 -18.14 -3.17 -8.66
N TYR A 52 -18.95 -3.83 -7.86
CA TYR A 52 -19.84 -3.20 -6.88
C TYR A 52 -19.06 -2.42 -5.82
N LEU A 53 -18.02 -3.05 -5.23
CA LEU A 53 -17.15 -2.42 -4.24
C LEU A 53 -16.42 -1.19 -4.82
N LEU A 54 -15.98 -1.26 -6.08
CA LEU A 54 -15.35 -0.15 -6.77
C LEU A 54 -16.32 1.04 -6.92
N PHE A 55 -17.55 0.76 -7.31
CA PHE A 55 -18.58 1.79 -7.42
C PHE A 55 -18.87 2.48 -6.08
N ILE A 56 -19.03 1.70 -4.99
CA ILE A 56 -19.25 2.26 -3.65
C ILE A 56 -18.02 3.06 -3.18
N SER A 57 -16.80 2.61 -3.50
CA SER A 57 -15.58 3.33 -3.17
C SER A 57 -15.51 4.68 -3.88
N ILE A 58 -15.84 4.73 -5.19
CA ILE A 58 -15.92 5.98 -5.95
C ILE A 58 -16.95 6.94 -5.35
N ALA A 59 -18.13 6.44 -5.01
CA ALA A 59 -19.19 7.24 -4.38
C ALA A 59 -18.74 7.80 -3.02
N THR A 60 -18.04 6.98 -2.21
CA THR A 60 -17.47 7.40 -0.94
C THR A 60 -16.42 8.49 -1.12
N LEU A 61 -15.52 8.35 -2.09
CA LEU A 61 -14.50 9.35 -2.41
C LEU A 61 -15.12 10.67 -2.84
N PHE A 62 -16.15 10.62 -3.66
CA PHE A 62 -16.89 11.81 -4.09
C PHE A 62 -17.54 12.51 -2.90
N LEU A 63 -18.25 11.77 -2.03
CA LEU A 63 -18.86 12.30 -0.83
C LEU A 63 -17.81 12.93 0.11
N ALA A 64 -16.71 12.21 0.37
CA ALA A 64 -15.62 12.70 1.21
C ALA A 64 -14.92 13.93 0.61
N GLY A 65 -14.82 14.01 -0.72
CA GLY A 65 -14.27 15.16 -1.44
C GLY A 65 -15.08 16.44 -1.27
N ILE A 66 -16.42 16.33 -1.23
CA ILE A 66 -17.36 17.45 -1.06
C ILE A 66 -17.46 17.85 0.42
N THR A 67 -17.56 16.87 1.32
CA THR A 67 -17.84 17.10 2.75
C THR A 67 -16.59 17.33 3.58
N GLY A 68 -15.44 16.89 3.12
CA GLY A 68 -14.19 16.88 3.89
C GLY A 68 -14.08 15.74 4.89
N TRP A 69 -15.00 14.77 4.93
CA TRP A 69 -15.01 13.65 5.88
C TRP A 69 -14.05 12.54 5.44
N ARG A 70 -12.75 12.84 5.50
CA ARG A 70 -11.67 11.97 4.99
C ARG A 70 -11.62 10.57 5.62
N LYS A 71 -12.00 10.43 6.88
CA LYS A 71 -12.03 9.13 7.57
C LYS A 71 -12.95 8.10 6.90
N LEU A 72 -13.98 8.52 6.15
CA LEU A 72 -14.83 7.62 5.36
C LEU A 72 -14.03 6.84 4.31
N ILE A 73 -12.96 7.44 3.79
CA ILE A 73 -12.13 6.80 2.76
C ILE A 73 -11.32 5.65 3.36
N VAL A 74 -10.74 5.86 4.55
CA VAL A 74 -10.03 4.81 5.29
C VAL A 74 -10.98 3.66 5.62
N PHE A 75 -12.21 4.00 6.03
CA PHE A 75 -13.24 3.02 6.32
C PHE A 75 -13.66 2.22 5.08
N SER A 76 -13.78 2.89 3.92
CA SER A 76 -14.00 2.23 2.63
C SER A 76 -12.90 1.24 2.28
N LEU A 77 -11.63 1.66 2.37
CA LEU A 77 -10.47 0.80 2.11
C LEU A 77 -10.45 -0.43 3.04
N PHE A 78 -10.80 -0.24 4.32
CA PHE A 78 -10.89 -1.32 5.27
C PHE A 78 -11.89 -2.39 4.83
N PHE A 79 -13.10 -2.01 4.40
CA PHE A 79 -14.10 -2.96 3.90
C PHE A 79 -13.65 -3.65 2.61
N VAL A 80 -13.06 -2.91 1.67
CA VAL A 80 -12.49 -3.50 0.44
C VAL A 80 -11.43 -4.54 0.81
N GLY A 81 -10.58 -4.23 1.78
CA GLY A 81 -9.60 -5.17 2.32
C GLY A 81 -10.25 -6.42 2.93
N MET A 82 -11.28 -6.27 3.76
CA MET A 82 -12.01 -7.40 4.35
C MET A 82 -12.60 -8.33 3.29
N TYR A 83 -13.21 -7.78 2.24
CA TYR A 83 -13.74 -8.58 1.13
C TYR A 83 -12.65 -9.24 0.30
N SER A 84 -11.45 -8.69 0.28
CA SER A 84 -10.31 -9.24 -0.46
C SER A 84 -9.70 -10.49 0.20
N VAL A 85 -9.71 -10.56 1.53
CA VAL A 85 -9.06 -11.66 2.28
C VAL A 85 -9.50 -13.07 1.86
N PRO A 86 -10.81 -13.40 1.72
CA PRO A 86 -11.23 -14.72 1.29
C PRO A 86 -10.71 -15.09 -0.10
N TYR A 87 -10.70 -14.13 -1.02
CA TYR A 87 -10.22 -14.36 -2.38
C TYR A 87 -8.71 -14.60 -2.43
N MET A 88 -7.92 -13.84 -1.68
CA MET A 88 -6.47 -14.10 -1.54
C MET A 88 -6.21 -15.51 -0.99
N GLY A 89 -6.95 -15.94 0.02
CA GLY A 89 -6.85 -17.28 0.59
C GLY A 89 -7.21 -18.38 -0.42
N ASP A 90 -8.27 -18.20 -1.20
CA ASP A 90 -8.68 -19.17 -2.22
C ASP A 90 -7.66 -19.30 -3.34
N PHE A 91 -6.99 -18.22 -3.76
CA PHE A 91 -5.89 -18.28 -4.72
C PHE A 91 -4.70 -19.08 -4.17
N TYR A 92 -4.38 -18.89 -2.89
CA TYR A 92 -3.25 -19.58 -2.27
C TYR A 92 -3.52 -21.07 -2.04
N PHE A 93 -4.74 -21.43 -1.56
CA PHE A 93 -5.04 -22.79 -1.11
C PHE A 93 -5.78 -23.65 -2.13
N ASN A 94 -6.68 -23.10 -2.93
CA ASN A 94 -7.65 -23.88 -3.70
C ASN A 94 -7.62 -23.66 -5.21
N SER A 95 -6.91 -22.66 -5.72
CA SER A 95 -6.91 -22.28 -7.15
C SER A 95 -8.32 -22.09 -7.76
N ARG A 96 -9.34 -21.89 -6.92
CA ARG A 96 -10.75 -21.83 -7.33
C ARG A 96 -11.05 -20.74 -8.34
N TYR A 97 -10.35 -19.61 -8.21
CA TYR A 97 -10.50 -18.43 -9.08
C TYR A 97 -9.30 -18.22 -10.00
N SER A 98 -8.51 -19.26 -10.28
CA SER A 98 -7.28 -19.13 -11.06
C SER A 98 -7.48 -18.48 -12.44
N ASN A 99 -8.63 -18.75 -13.08
CA ASN A 99 -8.98 -18.14 -14.37
C ASN A 99 -9.33 -16.65 -14.26
N ASP A 100 -9.87 -16.21 -13.11
CA ASP A 100 -10.29 -14.83 -12.88
C ASP A 100 -9.19 -14.00 -12.17
N ALA A 101 -8.10 -14.64 -11.78
CA ALA A 101 -6.98 -14.02 -11.06
C ALA A 101 -6.49 -12.72 -11.72
N PRO A 102 -6.24 -12.66 -13.04
CA PRO A 102 -5.77 -11.44 -13.67
C PRO A 102 -6.81 -10.31 -13.60
N ILE A 103 -8.10 -10.65 -13.72
CA ILE A 103 -9.19 -9.65 -13.66
C ILE A 103 -9.30 -9.08 -12.27
N ILE A 104 -9.27 -9.96 -11.24
CA ILE A 104 -9.41 -9.54 -9.84
C ILE A 104 -8.18 -8.74 -9.40
N LEU A 105 -6.98 -9.13 -9.83
CA LEU A 105 -5.76 -8.36 -9.58
C LEU A 105 -5.83 -6.95 -10.19
N ASN A 106 -6.42 -6.79 -11.38
CA ASN A 106 -6.66 -5.49 -11.97
C ASN A 106 -7.60 -4.62 -11.11
N PHE A 107 -8.61 -5.20 -10.46
CA PHE A 107 -9.41 -4.47 -9.48
C PHE A 107 -8.57 -3.99 -8.30
N ALA A 108 -7.64 -4.79 -7.78
CA ALA A 108 -6.74 -4.37 -6.71
C ALA A 108 -5.88 -3.17 -7.14
N TYR A 109 -5.39 -3.16 -8.38
CA TYR A 109 -4.66 -2.01 -8.93
C TYR A 109 -5.55 -0.78 -9.05
N LEU A 110 -6.78 -0.93 -9.53
CA LEU A 110 -7.75 0.17 -9.63
C LEU A 110 -8.09 0.76 -8.27
N PHE A 111 -8.36 -0.07 -7.26
CA PHE A 111 -8.58 0.39 -5.89
C PHE A 111 -7.37 1.14 -5.35
N SER A 112 -6.18 0.55 -5.51
CA SER A 112 -4.96 1.15 -4.99
C SER A 112 -4.68 2.51 -5.63
N MET A 113 -4.84 2.62 -6.96
CA MET A 113 -4.70 3.88 -7.67
C MET A 113 -5.75 4.91 -7.23
N LEU A 114 -7.01 4.49 -7.05
CA LEU A 114 -8.11 5.34 -6.61
C LEU A 114 -7.81 5.97 -5.23
N TYR A 115 -7.41 5.15 -4.26
CA TYR A 115 -7.09 5.62 -2.91
C TYR A 115 -5.81 6.46 -2.88
N LEU A 116 -4.78 6.10 -3.66
CA LEU A 116 -3.56 6.88 -3.81
C LEU A 116 -3.85 8.28 -4.37
N LEU A 117 -4.58 8.36 -5.47
CA LEU A 117 -4.95 9.65 -6.09
C LEU A 117 -5.78 10.50 -5.14
N SER A 118 -6.70 9.89 -4.39
CA SER A 118 -7.48 10.61 -3.37
C SER A 118 -6.59 11.21 -2.29
N GLY A 119 -5.61 10.46 -1.79
CA GLY A 119 -4.65 10.93 -0.78
C GLY A 119 -3.77 12.06 -1.33
N ILE A 120 -3.20 11.88 -2.51
CA ILE A 120 -2.38 12.92 -3.18
C ILE A 120 -3.20 14.19 -3.42
N PHE A 121 -4.42 14.05 -3.93
CA PHE A 121 -5.30 15.19 -4.16
C PHE A 121 -5.60 15.97 -2.87
N ALA A 122 -5.83 15.27 -1.76
CA ALA A 122 -6.04 15.91 -0.47
C ALA A 122 -4.79 16.68 0.01
N VAL A 123 -3.61 16.13 -0.19
CA VAL A 123 -2.33 16.78 0.14
C VAL A 123 -2.12 18.06 -0.68
N ILE A 124 -2.46 18.04 -1.97
CA ILE A 124 -2.32 19.20 -2.87
C ILE A 124 -3.33 20.30 -2.54
N LYS A 125 -4.57 19.93 -2.19
CA LYS A 125 -5.64 20.86 -1.88
C LYS A 125 -5.42 21.50 -0.50
N LYS A 126 -4.44 22.37 -0.36
CA LYS A 126 -4.05 23.11 0.85
C LYS A 126 -5.23 23.30 1.83
N GLY A 127 -5.26 22.57 2.92
CA GLY A 127 -6.36 22.67 3.91
C GLY A 127 -6.65 21.39 4.69
N VAL A 128 -5.93 20.30 4.43
CA VAL A 128 -6.06 19.06 5.22
C VAL A 128 -5.45 19.33 6.60
N GLN A 129 -6.31 19.48 7.59
CA GLN A 129 -5.89 19.63 8.99
C GLN A 129 -5.46 18.29 9.60
N GLU A 130 -5.95 17.15 9.07
CA GLU A 130 -5.75 15.81 9.60
C GLU A 130 -4.81 14.99 8.69
N TYR A 131 -3.51 15.27 8.73
CA TYR A 131 -2.50 14.45 8.01
C TYR A 131 -2.46 13.00 8.51
N GLU A 132 -2.91 12.72 9.71
CA GLU A 132 -2.97 11.36 10.27
C GLU A 132 -3.83 10.44 9.40
N THR A 133 -4.98 10.91 8.93
CA THR A 133 -5.85 10.15 8.04
C THR A 133 -5.16 9.79 6.72
N GLU A 134 -4.38 10.73 6.15
CA GLU A 134 -3.65 10.51 4.90
C GLU A 134 -2.47 9.53 5.08
N ILE A 135 -1.81 9.58 6.23
CA ILE A 135 -0.76 8.62 6.59
C ILE A 135 -1.34 7.21 6.69
N VAL A 136 -2.43 7.06 7.45
CA VAL A 136 -3.11 5.78 7.61
C VAL A 136 -3.61 5.25 6.26
N LEU A 137 -4.19 6.12 5.44
CA LEU A 137 -4.65 5.76 4.10
C LEU A 137 -3.50 5.26 3.22
N ALA A 138 -2.36 5.96 3.20
CA ALA A 138 -1.20 5.58 2.41
C ALA A 138 -0.64 4.21 2.84
N VAL A 139 -0.49 3.98 4.15
CA VAL A 139 0.04 2.73 4.68
C VAL A 139 -0.92 1.56 4.43
N LEU A 140 -2.22 1.74 4.72
CA LEU A 140 -3.22 0.68 4.48
C LEU A 140 -3.36 0.36 3.00
N ASN A 141 -3.30 1.37 2.13
CA ASN A 141 -3.34 1.17 0.69
C ASN A 141 -2.10 0.40 0.19
N GLY A 142 -0.92 0.73 0.71
CA GLY A 142 0.31 0.00 0.42
C GLY A 142 0.22 -1.46 0.87
N LEU A 143 -0.21 -1.72 2.11
CA LEU A 143 -0.41 -3.07 2.63
C LEU A 143 -1.44 -3.87 1.84
N PHE A 144 -2.57 -3.26 1.49
CA PHE A 144 -3.61 -3.86 0.66
C PHE A 144 -3.03 -4.33 -0.68
N LEU A 145 -2.34 -3.45 -1.38
CA LEU A 145 -1.75 -3.76 -2.67
C LEU A 145 -0.61 -4.78 -2.57
N PHE A 146 0.24 -4.66 -1.54
CA PHE A 146 1.31 -5.62 -1.28
C PHE A 146 0.76 -7.03 -1.13
N MET A 147 -0.28 -7.20 -0.33
CA MET A 147 -0.91 -8.52 -0.12
C MET A 147 -1.48 -9.10 -1.42
N TRP A 148 -2.10 -8.27 -2.26
CA TRP A 148 -2.61 -8.72 -3.56
C TRP A 148 -1.50 -9.16 -4.51
N ILE A 149 -0.43 -8.37 -4.65
CA ILE A 149 0.71 -8.73 -5.53
C ILE A 149 1.35 -10.01 -5.01
N TYR A 150 1.63 -10.09 -3.72
CA TYR A 150 2.32 -11.24 -3.12
C TYR A 150 1.57 -12.56 -3.29
N ASN A 151 0.22 -12.55 -3.16
CA ASN A 151 -0.59 -13.77 -3.19
C ASN A 151 -1.11 -14.13 -4.59
N VAL A 152 -1.26 -13.17 -5.49
CA VAL A 152 -2.05 -13.36 -6.74
C VAL A 152 -1.25 -13.02 -8.00
N ALA A 153 -0.23 -12.17 -7.92
CA ALA A 153 0.56 -11.84 -9.10
C ALA A 153 1.36 -13.06 -9.61
N PRO A 154 1.47 -13.23 -10.93
CA PRO A 154 2.32 -14.29 -11.50
C PRO A 154 3.77 -14.12 -10.99
N ALA A 155 4.39 -15.23 -10.54
CA ALA A 155 5.73 -15.21 -9.96
C ALA A 155 6.78 -14.56 -10.89
N GLU A 156 6.65 -14.80 -12.20
CA GLU A 156 7.55 -14.26 -13.23
C GLU A 156 7.53 -12.72 -13.34
N TRP A 157 6.43 -12.08 -12.94
CA TRP A 157 6.21 -10.64 -13.08
C TRP A 157 6.13 -9.91 -11.76
N SER A 158 6.11 -10.64 -10.64
CA SER A 158 5.84 -10.05 -9.32
C SER A 158 6.87 -8.99 -8.92
N SER A 159 8.16 -9.20 -9.18
CA SER A 159 9.21 -8.22 -8.90
C SER A 159 9.04 -6.95 -9.73
N MET A 160 8.75 -7.08 -11.04
CA MET A 160 8.51 -5.93 -11.91
C MET A 160 7.26 -5.15 -11.48
N ILE A 161 6.20 -5.84 -11.05
CA ILE A 161 4.98 -5.22 -10.55
C ILE A 161 5.26 -4.46 -9.26
N PHE A 162 6.00 -5.06 -8.31
CA PHE A 162 6.46 -4.37 -7.10
C PHE A 162 7.28 -3.12 -7.43
N ALA A 163 8.27 -3.24 -8.33
CA ALA A 163 9.11 -2.12 -8.76
C ALA A 163 8.28 -1.00 -9.41
N ALA A 164 7.34 -1.33 -10.29
CA ALA A 164 6.47 -0.35 -10.92
C ALA A 164 5.63 0.43 -9.89
N TRP A 165 5.02 -0.27 -8.92
CA TRP A 165 4.26 0.38 -7.86
C TRP A 165 5.15 1.17 -6.88
N ALA A 166 6.39 0.73 -6.64
CA ALA A 166 7.37 1.52 -5.90
C ALA A 166 7.59 2.89 -6.54
N VAL A 167 7.74 2.95 -7.88
CA VAL A 167 7.86 4.22 -8.62
C VAL A 167 6.60 5.08 -8.46
N VAL A 168 5.41 4.48 -8.52
CA VAL A 168 4.14 5.21 -8.32
C VAL A 168 4.05 5.81 -6.91
N PHE A 169 4.38 5.06 -5.87
CA PHE A 169 4.40 5.57 -4.50
C PHE A 169 5.53 6.58 -4.26
N ALA A 170 6.71 6.41 -4.88
CA ALA A 170 7.80 7.38 -4.84
C ALA A 170 7.38 8.72 -5.47
N PHE A 171 6.65 8.67 -6.59
CA PHE A 171 6.05 9.87 -7.19
C PHE A 171 5.03 10.53 -6.27
N GLY A 172 4.20 9.75 -5.58
CA GLY A 172 3.30 10.22 -4.53
C GLY A 172 4.05 10.90 -3.38
N SER A 173 5.16 10.30 -2.93
CA SER A 173 6.05 10.86 -1.91
C SER A 173 6.65 12.20 -2.35
N PHE A 174 7.19 12.27 -3.56
CA PHE A 174 7.74 13.51 -4.13
C PHE A 174 6.68 14.61 -4.24
N THR A 175 5.48 14.26 -4.67
CA THR A 175 4.34 15.20 -4.74
C THR A 175 3.98 15.71 -3.35
N ALA A 176 3.92 14.84 -2.36
CA ALA A 176 3.68 15.22 -0.97
C ALA A 176 4.80 16.14 -0.44
N PHE A 177 6.06 15.87 -0.74
CA PHE A 177 7.18 16.74 -0.40
C PHE A 177 7.03 18.15 -0.96
N LYS A 178 6.64 18.25 -2.25
CA LYS A 178 6.54 19.54 -2.96
C LYS A 178 5.33 20.38 -2.52
N PHE A 179 4.20 19.76 -2.23
CA PHE A 179 2.92 20.45 -2.03
C PHE A 179 2.42 20.45 -0.59
N SER A 180 2.92 19.55 0.28
CA SER A 180 2.52 19.52 1.69
C SER A 180 3.32 20.51 2.52
N SER A 181 2.67 21.14 3.50
CA SER A 181 3.34 21.93 4.53
C SER A 181 4.03 21.08 5.61
N LYS A 182 3.75 19.79 5.67
CA LYS A 182 4.33 18.84 6.65
C LYS A 182 5.02 17.68 5.91
N LEU A 183 6.11 17.20 6.48
CA LEU A 183 6.88 16.08 5.95
C LEU A 183 6.24 14.69 6.21
N ALA A 184 5.22 14.62 7.07
CA ALA A 184 4.64 13.35 7.46
C ALA A 184 4.04 12.53 6.29
N PRO A 185 3.27 13.12 5.33
CA PRO A 185 2.81 12.39 4.15
C PRO A 185 3.95 11.95 3.24
N PHE A 186 5.01 12.77 3.10
CA PHE A 186 6.22 12.39 2.37
C PHE A 186 6.83 11.11 2.92
N TYR A 187 6.99 11.01 4.25
CA TYR A 187 7.53 9.81 4.88
C TYR A 187 6.60 8.61 4.72
N ALA A 188 5.28 8.79 4.79
CA ALA A 188 4.33 7.69 4.66
C ALA A 188 4.39 7.05 3.26
N TYR A 189 4.27 7.87 2.20
CA TYR A 189 4.37 7.37 0.82
C TYR A 189 5.77 6.84 0.51
N GLY A 190 6.82 7.49 1.03
CA GLY A 190 8.20 7.05 0.88
C GLY A 190 8.45 5.70 1.53
N ALA A 191 7.93 5.47 2.74
CA ALA A 191 8.05 4.17 3.43
C ALA A 191 7.37 3.05 2.64
N VAL A 192 6.19 3.31 2.07
CA VAL A 192 5.52 2.34 1.20
C VAL A 192 6.35 2.06 -0.06
N ALA A 193 6.89 3.09 -0.72
CA ALA A 193 7.75 2.91 -1.88
C ALA A 193 8.98 2.06 -1.57
N ILE A 194 9.63 2.31 -0.43
CA ILE A 194 10.78 1.54 0.05
C ILE A 194 10.39 0.08 0.31
N ALA A 195 9.26 -0.16 0.96
CA ALA A 195 8.77 -1.52 1.19
C ALA A 195 8.52 -2.29 -0.11
N PHE A 196 8.03 -1.60 -1.15
CA PHE A 196 7.82 -2.19 -2.47
C PHE A 196 9.12 -2.46 -3.22
N ILE A 197 10.14 -1.58 -3.11
CA ILE A 197 11.48 -1.84 -3.65
C ILE A 197 12.07 -3.06 -2.96
N GLY A 198 12.08 -3.09 -1.63
CA GLY A 198 12.57 -4.23 -0.88
C GLY A 198 11.85 -5.54 -1.22
N ALA A 199 10.54 -5.50 -1.46
CA ALA A 199 9.80 -6.68 -1.93
C ALA A 199 10.26 -7.12 -3.33
N ALA A 200 10.43 -6.18 -4.27
CA ALA A 200 10.93 -6.48 -5.61
C ALA A 200 12.31 -7.17 -5.54
N THR A 201 13.21 -6.61 -4.75
CA THR A 201 14.56 -7.13 -4.55
C THR A 201 14.56 -8.51 -3.88
N SER A 202 13.67 -8.73 -2.89
CA SER A 202 13.58 -10.02 -2.17
C SER A 202 12.98 -11.16 -2.99
N VAL A 203 12.28 -10.85 -4.08
CA VAL A 203 11.77 -11.86 -5.03
C VAL A 203 12.88 -12.34 -5.96
N GLU A 204 13.83 -11.47 -6.33
CA GLU A 204 14.87 -11.75 -7.33
C GLU A 204 16.17 -12.24 -6.71
N LEU A 205 16.48 -11.83 -5.48
CA LEU A 205 17.77 -12.06 -4.85
C LEU A 205 17.62 -12.81 -3.53
N ASP A 206 18.62 -13.64 -3.24
CA ASP A 206 18.74 -14.38 -1.99
C ASP A 206 20.17 -14.31 -1.41
N GLY A 207 20.34 -14.80 -0.18
CA GLY A 207 21.62 -14.89 0.50
C GLY A 207 22.40 -13.57 0.54
N ALA A 208 23.69 -13.63 0.24
CA ALA A 208 24.61 -12.49 0.29
C ALA A 208 24.23 -11.39 -0.71
N SER A 209 23.71 -11.75 -1.88
CA SER A 209 23.27 -10.81 -2.92
C SER A 209 22.14 -9.92 -2.43
N LEU A 210 21.21 -10.49 -1.68
CA LEU A 210 20.09 -9.75 -1.07
C LEU A 210 20.59 -8.74 -0.02
N VAL A 211 21.53 -9.15 0.83
CA VAL A 211 22.13 -8.26 1.83
C VAL A 211 22.84 -7.08 1.19
N ILE A 212 23.62 -7.34 0.13
CA ILE A 212 24.33 -6.31 -0.64
C ILE A 212 23.33 -5.33 -1.26
N ALA A 213 22.27 -5.84 -1.92
CA ALA A 213 21.25 -5.03 -2.55
C ALA A 213 20.53 -4.13 -1.55
N PHE A 214 20.09 -4.67 -0.42
CA PHE A 214 19.45 -3.87 0.63
C PHE A 214 20.36 -2.82 1.27
N ALA A 215 21.65 -3.11 1.42
CA ALA A 215 22.61 -2.12 1.92
C ALA A 215 22.78 -0.95 0.92
N MET A 216 22.85 -1.25 -0.38
CA MET A 216 22.91 -0.24 -1.45
C MET A 216 21.62 0.58 -1.54
N GLU A 217 20.47 -0.06 -1.46
CA GLU A 217 19.16 0.61 -1.44
C GLU A 217 19.05 1.55 -0.23
N ALA A 218 19.44 1.10 0.96
CA ALA A 218 19.42 1.92 2.17
C ALA A 218 20.32 3.16 2.04
N LEU A 219 21.53 3.01 1.47
CA LEU A 219 22.43 4.12 1.17
C LEU A 219 21.80 5.11 0.19
N LEU A 220 21.23 4.64 -0.90
CA LEU A 220 20.57 5.48 -1.90
C LEU A 220 19.39 6.25 -1.30
N ILE A 221 18.57 5.59 -0.48
CA ILE A 221 17.44 6.22 0.21
C ILE A 221 17.93 7.31 1.15
N LEU A 222 18.96 7.03 1.96
CA LEU A 222 19.55 8.00 2.88
C LEU A 222 20.07 9.23 2.13
N LEU A 223 20.82 9.02 1.05
CA LEU A 223 21.34 10.09 0.20
C LEU A 223 20.21 10.90 -0.45
N CYS A 224 19.18 10.25 -1.00
CA CYS A 224 18.02 10.92 -1.57
C CYS A 224 17.30 11.80 -0.55
N VAL A 225 17.05 11.28 0.65
CA VAL A 225 16.39 12.05 1.72
C VAL A 225 17.26 13.24 2.14
N LEU A 226 18.57 13.05 2.32
CA LEU A 226 19.49 14.12 2.70
C LEU A 226 19.56 15.22 1.64
N LEU A 227 19.66 14.85 0.36
CA LEU A 227 19.74 15.80 -0.75
C LEU A 227 18.42 16.59 -0.95
N LEU A 228 17.27 15.91 -0.77
CA LEU A 228 15.97 16.54 -0.94
C LEU A 228 15.60 17.44 0.24
N THR A 229 15.80 16.98 1.46
CA THR A 229 15.34 17.71 2.65
C THR A 229 16.38 18.66 3.21
N LYS A 230 17.68 18.40 2.95
CA LYS A 230 18.83 19.10 3.56
C LYS A 230 18.74 19.13 5.10
N ASP A 231 18.01 18.18 5.69
CA ASP A 231 17.77 18.06 7.12
C ASP A 231 18.37 16.74 7.64
N THR A 232 19.38 16.87 8.51
CA THR A 232 20.04 15.73 9.13
C THR A 232 19.11 14.90 10.04
N LYS A 233 18.06 15.52 10.63
CA LYS A 233 17.07 14.80 11.42
C LYS A 233 16.19 13.92 10.52
N ALA A 234 15.84 14.41 9.34
CA ALA A 234 15.11 13.63 8.34
C ALA A 234 15.95 12.45 7.84
N ALA A 235 17.24 12.69 7.55
CA ALA A 235 18.19 11.67 7.17
C ALA A 235 18.37 10.62 8.29
N GLY A 236 18.46 11.04 9.55
CA GLY A 236 18.51 10.12 10.70
C GLY A 236 17.30 9.20 10.82
N LYS A 237 16.08 9.67 10.46
CA LYS A 237 14.91 8.81 10.38
C LYS A 237 14.99 7.82 9.21
N ALA A 238 15.48 8.27 8.06
CA ALA A 238 15.68 7.40 6.90
C ALA A 238 16.74 6.32 7.16
N ALA A 239 17.73 6.60 7.99
CA ALA A 239 18.76 5.63 8.39
C ALA A 239 18.19 4.39 9.11
N MET A 240 16.95 4.45 9.64
CA MET A 240 16.30 3.26 10.20
C MET A 240 16.09 2.14 9.17
N VAL A 241 16.12 2.45 7.86
CA VAL A 241 16.05 1.44 6.80
C VAL A 241 17.24 0.48 6.85
N PHE A 242 18.39 0.91 7.40
CA PHE A 242 19.57 0.04 7.59
C PHE A 242 19.34 -1.15 8.53
N ILE A 243 18.25 -1.18 9.30
CA ILE A 243 17.92 -2.32 10.14
C ILE A 243 17.76 -3.60 9.31
N PHE A 244 17.24 -3.50 8.08
CA PHE A 244 17.01 -4.66 7.22
C PHE A 244 18.32 -5.32 6.79
N PRO A 245 19.28 -4.64 6.12
CA PRO A 245 20.54 -5.25 5.75
C PRO A 245 21.36 -5.69 6.98
N VAL A 246 21.26 -4.97 8.11
CA VAL A 246 21.94 -5.39 9.36
C VAL A 246 21.36 -6.71 9.87
N VAL A 247 20.03 -6.85 9.96
CA VAL A 247 19.40 -8.10 10.42
C VAL A 247 19.73 -9.27 9.47
N LEU A 248 19.64 -9.04 8.16
CA LEU A 248 19.96 -10.07 7.17
C LEU A 248 21.44 -10.44 7.16
N SER A 249 22.35 -9.53 7.51
CA SER A 249 23.79 -9.80 7.57
C SER A 249 24.17 -10.84 8.64
N PHE A 250 23.30 -11.11 9.64
CA PHE A 250 23.53 -12.19 10.60
C PHE A 250 23.56 -13.56 9.92
N SER A 251 22.73 -13.80 8.90
CA SER A 251 22.78 -15.04 8.14
C SER A 251 24.08 -15.16 7.34
N SER A 252 24.51 -14.09 6.68
CA SER A 252 25.81 -14.04 5.99
C SER A 252 26.99 -14.21 6.94
N MET A 253 26.90 -13.70 8.17
CA MET A 253 27.93 -13.91 9.18
C MET A 253 28.07 -15.39 9.57
N MET A 254 26.94 -16.08 9.76
CA MET A 254 26.95 -17.52 10.08
C MET A 254 27.46 -18.35 8.90
N ASN A 255 27.08 -18.01 7.68
CA ASN A 255 27.56 -18.69 6.46
C ASN A 255 29.07 -18.48 6.29
N TYR A 256 29.56 -17.24 6.47
CA TYR A 256 30.98 -16.92 6.39
C TYR A 256 31.79 -17.66 7.45
N ALA A 257 31.32 -17.72 8.68
CA ALA A 257 32.01 -18.44 9.78
C ALA A 257 32.15 -19.94 9.49
N ASN A 258 31.25 -20.52 8.69
CA ASN A 258 31.29 -21.93 8.28
C ASN A 258 32.00 -22.16 6.94
N SER A 259 32.37 -21.08 6.22
CA SER A 259 33.04 -21.18 4.91
C SER A 259 34.55 -21.31 5.10
N ALA A 260 35.18 -22.09 4.24
CA ALA A 260 36.64 -22.17 4.18
C ALA A 260 37.26 -21.07 3.29
N GLU A 261 36.43 -20.21 2.66
CA GLU A 261 36.85 -19.20 1.70
C GLU A 261 36.95 -17.81 2.36
N LEU A 262 38.16 -17.24 2.34
CA LEU A 262 38.41 -15.89 2.88
C LEU A 262 37.71 -14.77 2.11
N TRP A 263 37.43 -14.95 0.80
CA TRP A 263 36.85 -13.97 -0.09
C TRP A 263 35.49 -14.47 -0.65
N SER A 264 34.59 -14.85 0.24
CA SER A 264 33.26 -15.28 -0.14
C SER A 264 32.33 -14.09 -0.41
N ALA A 265 31.19 -14.33 -1.08
CA ALA A 265 30.15 -13.31 -1.26
C ALA A 265 29.64 -12.77 0.10
N ASP A 266 29.56 -13.63 1.11
CA ASP A 266 29.16 -13.24 2.47
C ASP A 266 30.16 -12.28 3.12
N PHE A 267 31.48 -12.43 2.87
CA PHE A 267 32.48 -11.46 3.32
C PHE A 267 32.21 -10.07 2.73
N PHE A 268 31.96 -9.98 1.42
CA PHE A 268 31.68 -8.70 0.77
C PHE A 268 30.36 -8.09 1.24
N ALA A 269 29.35 -8.90 1.53
CA ALA A 269 28.09 -8.43 2.11
C ALA A 269 28.32 -7.80 3.49
N LEU A 270 29.05 -8.47 4.37
CA LEU A 270 29.40 -7.95 5.70
C LEU A 270 30.25 -6.66 5.62
N LEU A 271 31.24 -6.64 4.73
CA LEU A 271 32.08 -5.47 4.51
C LEU A 271 31.26 -4.27 4.05
N LEU A 272 30.34 -4.48 3.08
CA LEU A 272 29.50 -3.41 2.56
C LEU A 272 28.55 -2.86 3.63
N VAL A 273 27.91 -3.73 4.42
CA VAL A 273 27.06 -3.29 5.53
C VAL A 273 27.86 -2.49 6.56
N ALA A 274 29.06 -2.95 6.91
CA ALA A 274 29.93 -2.25 7.85
C ALA A 274 30.33 -0.86 7.32
N VAL A 275 30.74 -0.75 6.05
CA VAL A 275 31.09 0.53 5.41
C VAL A 275 29.89 1.46 5.29
N ALA A 276 28.71 0.92 5.03
CA ALA A 276 27.48 1.70 4.89
C ALA A 276 26.98 2.29 6.23
N LEU A 277 27.41 1.76 7.36
CA LEU A 277 27.05 2.24 8.70
C LEU A 277 28.01 3.33 9.24
N ILE A 278 29.15 3.56 8.59
CA ILE A 278 30.14 4.60 8.94
C ILE A 278 29.83 5.89 8.23
#